data_f318630744495d4334e801b4a4dd350b
#
_entry.id   f318630744495d4334e801b4a4dd350b
#
_cell.length_a   1.000
_cell.length_b   1.000
_cell.length_c   1.000
_cell.angle_alpha   90.00
_cell.angle_beta   90.00
_cell.angle_gamma   90.00
#
_symmetry.space_group_name_H-M   'P 1'
#
loop_
_entity.id
_entity.type
_entity.pdbx_description
1 polymer ?
#
loop_
_entity_poly.entity_id
_entity_poly.type
_entity_poly.pdbx_seq_one_letter_code
_entity_poly.pdbx_strand_id
1 'polypeptide(L)'
;MRWGPRAGAQVAESVVVPGEGRLSAIVPDPRRAGAVRVSVDGRLRWTVATGALDGILVGTVLTEQLLGRLEAAADAEGALRSALKAFTYRNYARRELARRLVRKGHPVPAVESALTECERMGLIDDLAFARTFVETRAARGRGPVRVARDLGAVGVERSVIDQALAQWPESAAPEVQALALARKRAGQLCDVERQVRRRRVLAYLARRGFTGSTAIAAVREAMGG
;
A
#
# COMPACT_ATOMS: atom_id res chain seq x y z
N MET A 1 -11.39 -56.02 -39.86
CA MET A 1 -10.49 -55.68 -38.76
C MET A 1 -11.22 -54.71 -37.84
N ARG A 2 -11.65 -55.17 -36.69
CA ARG A 2 -12.36 -54.34 -35.67
C ARG A 2 -11.33 -53.86 -34.64
N TRP A 3 -11.20 -52.57 -34.50
CA TRP A 3 -10.41 -51.95 -33.44
C TRP A 3 -11.29 -51.80 -32.19
N GLY A 4 -10.93 -52.49 -31.10
CA GLY A 4 -11.59 -52.38 -29.82
C GLY A 4 -11.10 -51.15 -29.02
N PRO A 5 -11.91 -50.60 -28.12
CA PRO A 5 -11.58 -49.43 -27.35
C PRO A 5 -10.54 -49.76 -26.26
N ARG A 6 -9.48 -48.92 -26.17
CA ARG A 6 -8.48 -48.97 -25.11
C ARG A 6 -9.16 -48.60 -23.80
N ALA A 7 -9.03 -49.48 -22.80
CA ALA A 7 -9.44 -49.23 -21.43
C ALA A 7 -8.77 -47.94 -20.88
N GLY A 8 -9.57 -46.98 -20.51
CA GLY A 8 -9.13 -45.79 -19.78
C GLY A 8 -8.67 -46.22 -18.39
N ALA A 9 -7.40 -45.95 -18.09
CA ALA A 9 -6.92 -46.02 -16.72
C ALA A 9 -7.66 -44.94 -15.90
N GLN A 10 -8.60 -45.39 -15.08
CA GLN A 10 -9.16 -44.57 -14.01
C GLN A 10 -8.02 -44.24 -13.04
N VAL A 11 -7.54 -42.99 -13.11
CA VAL A 11 -6.73 -42.44 -12.04
C VAL A 11 -7.67 -42.27 -10.83
N ALA A 12 -7.51 -43.19 -9.88
CA ALA A 12 -8.21 -43.11 -8.60
C ALA A 12 -7.91 -41.73 -7.99
N GLU A 13 -8.88 -40.87 -7.85
CA GLU A 13 -8.83 -39.69 -7.00
C GLU A 13 -8.64 -40.19 -5.57
N SER A 14 -7.38 -40.23 -5.13
CA SER A 14 -7.06 -40.44 -3.73
C SER A 14 -7.63 -39.23 -2.98
N VAL A 15 -8.70 -39.46 -2.25
CA VAL A 15 -9.19 -38.55 -1.21
C VAL A 15 -8.06 -38.45 -0.19
N VAL A 16 -7.27 -37.38 -0.25
CA VAL A 16 -6.21 -37.09 0.72
C VAL A 16 -6.89 -36.74 2.03
N VAL A 17 -6.86 -37.66 2.98
CA VAL A 17 -7.26 -37.39 4.35
C VAL A 17 -6.33 -36.30 4.91
N PRO A 18 -6.84 -35.22 5.51
CA PRO A 18 -5.98 -34.19 6.10
C PRO A 18 -5.07 -34.82 7.15
N GLY A 19 -3.75 -34.80 6.93
CA GLY A 19 -2.75 -35.25 7.88
C GLY A 19 -1.89 -36.46 7.46
N GLU A 20 -2.12 -37.12 6.32
CA GLU A 20 -1.36 -38.33 5.90
C GLU A 20 -0.38 -38.12 4.73
N GLY A 21 -0.20 -36.92 4.22
CA GLY A 21 0.72 -36.64 3.10
C GLY A 21 2.19 -36.58 3.53
N ARG A 22 3.11 -36.86 2.58
CA ARG A 22 4.56 -36.71 2.81
C ARG A 22 5.13 -35.60 1.91
N LEU A 23 6.05 -34.83 2.44
CA LEU A 23 6.83 -33.88 1.67
C LEU A 23 7.68 -34.66 0.64
N SER A 24 7.36 -34.49 -0.64
CA SER A 24 8.01 -35.22 -1.73
C SER A 24 9.11 -34.43 -2.42
N ALA A 25 9.06 -33.09 -2.40
CA ALA A 25 10.11 -32.22 -2.95
C ALA A 25 10.11 -30.85 -2.29
N ILE A 26 11.31 -30.27 -2.16
CA ILE A 26 11.56 -28.87 -1.77
C ILE A 26 12.55 -28.35 -2.81
N VAL A 27 12.11 -27.40 -3.66
CA VAL A 27 12.94 -26.86 -4.72
C VAL A 27 12.89 -25.32 -4.74
N PRO A 28 14.00 -24.62 -5.07
CA PRO A 28 13.98 -23.17 -5.16
C PRO A 28 12.89 -22.66 -6.12
N ASP A 29 12.22 -21.56 -5.77
CA ASP A 29 11.29 -20.91 -6.69
C ASP A 29 12.09 -20.10 -7.72
N PRO A 30 11.97 -20.40 -9.05
CA PRO A 30 12.73 -19.71 -10.08
C PRO A 30 12.33 -18.24 -10.26
N ARG A 31 11.19 -17.84 -9.71
CA ARG A 31 10.67 -16.48 -9.84
C ARG A 31 10.95 -15.60 -8.62
N ARG A 32 11.43 -16.19 -7.52
CA ARG A 32 11.64 -15.47 -6.26
C ARG A 32 12.82 -16.05 -5.47
N ALA A 33 13.91 -15.30 -5.41
CA ALA A 33 15.03 -15.62 -4.55
C ALA A 33 14.58 -15.65 -3.06
N GLY A 34 15.04 -16.64 -2.31
CA GLY A 34 14.68 -16.84 -0.91
C GLY A 34 13.31 -17.51 -0.68
N ALA A 35 12.63 -17.95 -1.73
CA ALA A 35 11.43 -18.79 -1.65
C ALA A 35 11.68 -20.16 -2.25
N VAL A 36 10.93 -21.15 -1.75
CA VAL A 36 10.97 -22.54 -2.21
C VAL A 36 9.56 -23.05 -2.48
N ARG A 37 9.47 -23.93 -3.46
CA ARG A 37 8.25 -24.68 -3.77
C ARG A 37 8.27 -25.99 -3.02
N VAL A 38 7.18 -26.27 -2.35
CA VAL A 38 6.98 -27.47 -1.51
C VAL A 38 5.95 -28.35 -2.17
N SER A 39 6.32 -29.58 -2.49
CA SER A 39 5.43 -30.59 -3.06
C SER A 39 5.10 -31.66 -2.00
N VAL A 40 3.85 -32.12 -2.03
CA VAL A 40 3.35 -33.22 -1.20
C VAL A 40 2.83 -34.31 -2.12
N ASP A 41 3.27 -35.54 -1.93
CA ASP A 41 2.88 -36.70 -2.72
C ASP A 41 2.99 -36.47 -4.24
N GLY A 42 4.09 -35.80 -4.66
CA GLY A 42 4.40 -35.49 -6.04
C GLY A 42 3.67 -34.27 -6.62
N ARG A 43 2.81 -33.61 -5.86
CA ARG A 43 2.06 -32.41 -6.31
C ARG A 43 2.56 -31.15 -5.61
N LEU A 44 2.79 -30.08 -6.39
CA LEU A 44 3.11 -28.76 -5.84
C LEU A 44 1.93 -28.26 -4.99
N ARG A 45 2.21 -27.97 -3.72
CA ARG A 45 1.19 -27.53 -2.75
C ARG A 45 1.36 -26.07 -2.37
N TRP A 46 2.60 -25.66 -2.00
CA TRP A 46 2.88 -24.33 -1.49
C TRP A 46 4.15 -23.72 -2.11
N THR A 47 4.22 -22.40 -2.03
CA THR A 47 5.47 -21.65 -2.15
C THR A 47 5.63 -20.89 -0.84
N VAL A 48 6.75 -21.08 -0.15
CA VAL A 48 7.04 -20.50 1.17
C VAL A 48 8.44 -19.89 1.17
N ALA A 49 8.71 -18.97 2.11
CA ALA A 49 10.08 -18.50 2.34
C ALA A 49 10.96 -19.68 2.82
N THR A 50 12.24 -19.69 2.41
CA THR A 50 13.18 -20.78 2.77
C THR A 50 13.26 -21.01 4.27
N GLY A 51 13.31 -19.94 5.09
CA GLY A 51 13.35 -20.04 6.55
C GLY A 51 12.10 -20.66 7.20
N ALA A 52 10.98 -20.76 6.49
CA ALA A 52 9.78 -21.45 7.00
C ALA A 52 9.97 -22.98 7.11
N LEU A 53 10.99 -23.51 6.45
CA LEU A 53 11.32 -24.94 6.39
C LEU A 53 12.49 -25.35 7.29
N ASP A 54 12.92 -24.50 8.19
CA ASP A 54 14.06 -24.82 9.08
C ASP A 54 13.77 -26.12 9.85
N GLY A 55 14.67 -27.12 9.68
CA GLY A 55 14.55 -28.44 10.26
C GLY A 55 13.55 -29.39 9.56
N ILE A 56 12.93 -28.98 8.45
CA ILE A 56 11.97 -29.80 7.69
C ILE A 56 12.67 -30.37 6.44
N LEU A 57 12.63 -31.67 6.29
CA LEU A 57 13.28 -32.40 5.19
C LEU A 57 12.24 -33.07 4.28
N VAL A 58 12.66 -33.37 3.05
CA VAL A 58 11.91 -34.26 2.16
C VAL A 58 11.69 -35.61 2.87
N GLY A 59 10.51 -36.17 2.74
CA GLY A 59 10.08 -37.38 3.45
C GLY A 59 9.34 -37.12 4.77
N THR A 60 9.38 -35.89 5.31
CA THR A 60 8.64 -35.54 6.53
C THR A 60 7.14 -35.75 6.34
N VAL A 61 6.50 -36.43 7.30
CA VAL A 61 5.05 -36.62 7.35
C VAL A 61 4.37 -35.32 7.77
N LEU A 62 3.32 -34.92 7.08
CA LEU A 62 2.51 -33.77 7.41
C LEU A 62 1.66 -34.07 8.65
N THR A 63 2.04 -33.48 9.78
CA THR A 63 1.17 -33.40 10.95
C THR A 63 0.23 -32.18 10.78
N GLU A 64 -0.89 -32.17 11.49
CA GLU A 64 -1.82 -31.02 11.49
C GLU A 64 -1.11 -29.71 11.86
N GLN A 65 -0.22 -29.75 12.85
CA GLN A 65 0.59 -28.59 13.24
C GLN A 65 1.53 -28.12 12.12
N LEU A 66 2.20 -29.04 11.43
CA LEU A 66 3.09 -28.72 10.31
C LEU A 66 2.29 -28.19 9.13
N LEU A 67 1.13 -28.75 8.85
CA LEU A 67 0.21 -28.28 7.81
C LEU A 67 -0.18 -26.81 8.06
N GLY A 68 -0.67 -26.49 9.27
CA GLY A 68 -1.04 -25.10 9.61
C GLY A 68 0.13 -24.13 9.52
N ARG A 69 1.37 -24.55 9.91
CA ARG A 69 2.58 -23.74 9.74
C ARG A 69 2.89 -23.45 8.27
N LEU A 70 2.81 -24.46 7.40
CA LEU A 70 3.10 -24.32 5.97
C LEU A 70 2.03 -23.49 5.25
N GLU A 71 0.78 -23.63 5.63
CA GLU A 71 -0.31 -22.79 5.10
C GLU A 71 -0.13 -21.33 5.49
N ALA A 72 0.15 -21.03 6.77
CA ALA A 72 0.43 -19.68 7.22
C ALA A 72 1.66 -19.07 6.53
N ALA A 73 2.72 -19.86 6.33
CA ALA A 73 3.92 -19.43 5.61
C ALA A 73 3.64 -19.17 4.11
N ALA A 74 2.79 -19.96 3.48
CA ALA A 74 2.38 -19.77 2.09
C ALA A 74 1.53 -18.51 1.93
N ASP A 75 0.63 -18.25 2.85
CA ASP A 75 -0.17 -17.03 2.90
C ASP A 75 0.72 -15.79 3.06
N ALA A 76 1.71 -15.84 3.96
CA ALA A 76 2.67 -14.77 4.17
C ALA A 76 3.50 -14.50 2.89
N GLU A 77 4.00 -15.53 2.23
CA GLU A 77 4.73 -15.42 0.95
C GLU A 77 3.83 -14.89 -0.16
N GLY A 78 2.57 -15.29 -0.21
CA GLY A 78 1.57 -14.79 -1.16
C GLY A 78 1.28 -13.30 -0.95
N ALA A 79 1.14 -12.87 0.31
CA ALA A 79 0.95 -11.47 0.68
C ALA A 79 2.18 -10.63 0.33
N LEU A 80 3.40 -11.10 0.66
CA LEU A 80 4.66 -10.42 0.33
C LEU A 80 4.85 -10.27 -1.18
N ARG A 81 4.58 -11.29 -1.97
CA ARG A 81 4.62 -11.20 -3.44
C ARG A 81 3.64 -10.16 -3.98
N SER A 82 2.45 -10.10 -3.40
CA SER A 82 1.44 -9.08 -3.75
C SER A 82 1.88 -7.66 -3.37
N ALA A 83 2.59 -7.50 -2.24
CA ALA A 83 3.17 -6.23 -1.80
C ALA A 83 4.29 -5.79 -2.74
N LEU A 84 5.27 -6.67 -3.01
CA LEU A 84 6.39 -6.38 -3.93
C LEU A 84 5.87 -5.96 -5.31
N LYS A 85 4.87 -6.67 -5.85
CA LYS A 85 4.21 -6.29 -7.09
C LYS A 85 3.53 -4.92 -7.01
N ALA A 86 2.99 -4.52 -5.87
CA ALA A 86 2.39 -3.19 -5.72
C ALA A 86 3.47 -2.09 -5.81
N PHE A 87 4.63 -2.28 -5.21
CA PHE A 87 5.75 -1.34 -5.26
C PHE A 87 6.33 -1.12 -6.66
N THR A 88 6.15 -2.05 -7.60
CA THR A 88 6.57 -1.80 -9.00
C THR A 88 5.79 -0.67 -9.67
N TYR A 89 4.65 -0.26 -9.12
CA TYR A 89 3.82 0.81 -9.67
C TYR A 89 4.00 2.14 -8.96
N ARG A 90 4.12 2.13 -7.63
CA ARG A 90 4.34 3.32 -6.79
C ARG A 90 4.67 2.97 -5.34
N ASN A 91 5.12 3.96 -4.58
CA ASN A 91 5.26 3.84 -3.13
C ASN A 91 3.88 3.86 -2.43
N TYR A 92 3.82 3.24 -1.27
CA TYR A 92 2.63 3.12 -0.43
C TYR A 92 3.00 3.44 1.02
N ALA A 93 2.08 4.11 1.73
CA ALA A 93 2.13 4.14 3.18
C ALA A 93 1.75 2.75 3.75
N ARG A 94 2.28 2.41 4.92
CA ARG A 94 2.10 1.09 5.57
C ARG A 94 0.62 0.69 5.64
N ARG A 95 -0.22 1.55 6.21
CA ARG A 95 -1.67 1.28 6.37
C ARG A 95 -2.43 1.23 5.04
N GLU A 96 -1.98 1.98 4.04
CA GLU A 96 -2.57 1.92 2.71
C GLU A 96 -2.31 0.56 2.06
N LEU A 97 -1.06 0.08 2.14
CA LEU A 97 -0.67 -1.23 1.62
C LEU A 97 -1.39 -2.35 2.36
N ALA A 98 -1.48 -2.29 3.70
CA ALA A 98 -2.25 -3.24 4.51
C ALA A 98 -3.69 -3.39 4.00
N ARG A 99 -4.41 -2.26 3.89
CA ARG A 99 -5.79 -2.26 3.39
C ARG A 99 -5.91 -2.83 1.97
N ARG A 100 -4.91 -2.59 1.12
CA ARG A 100 -4.87 -3.13 -0.24
C ARG A 100 -4.71 -4.66 -0.23
N LEU A 101 -3.81 -5.20 0.60
CA LEU A 101 -3.56 -6.63 0.70
C LEU A 101 -4.76 -7.39 1.29
N VAL A 102 -5.37 -6.86 2.35
CA VAL A 102 -6.61 -7.42 2.92
C VAL A 102 -7.74 -7.45 1.88
N ARG A 103 -7.94 -6.37 1.12
CA ARG A 103 -8.94 -6.35 0.03
C ARG A 103 -8.65 -7.35 -1.09
N LYS A 104 -7.42 -7.80 -1.24
CA LYS A 104 -7.02 -8.88 -2.17
C LYS A 104 -7.27 -10.27 -1.62
N GLY A 105 -7.77 -10.39 -0.40
CA GLY A 105 -8.09 -11.65 0.24
C GLY A 105 -6.95 -12.27 1.05
N HIS A 106 -5.83 -11.55 1.27
CA HIS A 106 -4.77 -12.06 2.14
C HIS A 106 -5.21 -12.00 3.61
N PRO A 107 -4.99 -13.07 4.42
CA PRO A 107 -5.27 -13.08 5.85
C PRO A 107 -4.49 -11.99 6.59
N VAL A 108 -5.10 -11.40 7.63
CA VAL A 108 -4.47 -10.30 8.40
C VAL A 108 -3.09 -10.67 8.94
N PRO A 109 -2.86 -11.86 9.54
CA PRO A 109 -1.52 -12.24 10.01
C PRO A 109 -0.48 -12.29 8.88
N ALA A 110 -0.86 -12.80 7.70
CA ALA A 110 -0.01 -12.84 6.53
C ALA A 110 0.32 -11.44 5.99
N VAL A 111 -0.64 -10.52 6.06
CA VAL A 111 -0.45 -9.12 5.69
C VAL A 111 0.56 -8.45 6.63
N GLU A 112 0.41 -8.61 7.95
CA GLU A 112 1.35 -8.02 8.92
C GLU A 112 2.76 -8.58 8.76
N SER A 113 2.91 -9.89 8.54
CA SER A 113 4.21 -10.50 8.22
C SER A 113 4.84 -9.90 6.96
N ALA A 114 4.06 -9.74 5.90
CA ALA A 114 4.52 -9.15 4.64
C ALA A 114 4.92 -7.67 4.80
N LEU A 115 4.20 -6.88 5.60
CA LEU A 115 4.51 -5.48 5.87
C LEU A 115 5.82 -5.35 6.65
N THR A 116 6.02 -6.17 7.69
CA THR A 116 7.26 -6.21 8.48
C THR A 116 8.46 -6.54 7.58
N GLU A 117 8.31 -7.48 6.67
CA GLU A 117 9.38 -7.82 5.72
C GLU A 117 9.65 -6.66 4.73
N CYS A 118 8.60 -5.98 4.25
CA CYS A 118 8.78 -4.79 3.41
C CYS A 118 9.46 -3.64 4.15
N GLU A 119 9.19 -3.46 5.44
CA GLU A 119 9.89 -2.49 6.30
C GLU A 119 11.37 -2.87 6.46
N ARG A 120 11.66 -4.15 6.75
CA ARG A 120 13.05 -4.65 6.84
C ARG A 120 13.82 -4.46 5.54
N MET A 121 13.16 -4.55 4.38
CA MET A 121 13.74 -4.29 3.06
C MET A 121 13.85 -2.80 2.72
N GLY A 122 13.38 -1.90 3.59
CA GLY A 122 13.36 -0.45 3.34
C GLY A 122 12.36 0.00 2.25
N LEU A 123 11.38 -0.83 1.91
CA LEU A 123 10.36 -0.52 0.91
C LEU A 123 9.19 0.29 1.50
N ILE A 124 9.01 0.24 2.82
CA ILE A 124 8.05 1.04 3.57
C ILE A 124 8.82 2.01 4.46
N ASP A 125 8.60 3.29 4.21
CA ASP A 125 9.03 4.42 5.05
C ASP A 125 7.93 5.48 4.97
N ASP A 126 7.08 5.53 5.99
CA ASP A 126 5.93 6.44 6.02
C ASP A 126 6.37 7.91 6.08
N LEU A 127 7.57 8.23 6.63
CA LEU A 127 8.08 9.59 6.66
C LEU A 127 8.58 10.03 5.28
N ALA A 128 9.37 9.21 4.61
CA ALA A 128 9.82 9.48 3.23
C ALA A 128 8.62 9.58 2.27
N PHE A 129 7.62 8.70 2.42
CA PHE A 129 6.37 8.78 1.69
C PHE A 129 5.65 10.10 1.93
N ALA A 130 5.50 10.53 3.20
CA ALA A 130 4.81 11.76 3.56
C ALA A 130 5.53 13.00 3.03
N ARG A 131 6.86 13.06 3.08
CA ARG A 131 7.67 14.16 2.52
C ARG A 131 7.44 14.30 1.02
N THR A 132 7.59 13.22 0.26
CA THR A 132 7.34 13.22 -1.20
C THR A 132 5.89 13.61 -1.53
N PHE A 133 4.94 13.17 -0.69
CA PHE A 133 3.53 13.54 -0.83
C PHE A 133 3.33 15.05 -0.61
N VAL A 134 3.93 15.64 0.45
CA VAL A 134 3.88 17.08 0.73
C VAL A 134 4.44 17.86 -0.46
N GLU A 135 5.66 17.56 -0.92
CA GLU A 135 6.29 18.23 -2.06
C GLU A 135 5.41 18.21 -3.32
N THR A 136 4.93 17.02 -3.69
CA THR A 136 4.11 16.85 -4.88
C THR A 136 2.77 17.60 -4.78
N ARG A 137 2.16 17.66 -3.62
CA ARG A 137 0.87 18.32 -3.41
C ARG A 137 1.03 19.84 -3.27
N ALA A 138 2.09 20.29 -2.60
CA ALA A 138 2.46 21.67 -2.50
C ALA A 138 2.70 22.29 -3.89
N ALA A 139 3.51 21.64 -4.74
CA ALA A 139 3.75 22.06 -6.12
C ALA A 139 2.45 22.20 -6.97
N ARG A 140 1.39 21.47 -6.59
CA ARG A 140 0.06 21.54 -7.22
C ARG A 140 -0.88 22.56 -6.57
N GLY A 141 -0.38 23.44 -5.69
CA GLY A 141 -1.18 24.47 -5.01
C GLY A 141 -2.17 23.90 -3.99
N ARG A 142 -1.82 22.82 -3.31
CA ARG A 142 -2.56 22.30 -2.17
C ARG A 142 -1.94 22.83 -0.88
N GLY A 143 -2.75 23.43 -0.03
CA GLY A 143 -2.30 23.96 1.26
C GLY A 143 -2.13 22.90 2.33
N PRO A 144 -1.42 23.24 3.44
CA PRO A 144 -1.01 22.30 4.48
C PRO A 144 -2.16 21.50 5.10
N VAL A 145 -3.30 22.16 5.38
CA VAL A 145 -4.48 21.52 5.97
C VAL A 145 -5.08 20.43 5.07
N ARG A 146 -5.08 20.67 3.76
CA ARG A 146 -5.57 19.67 2.80
C ARG A 146 -4.61 18.51 2.69
N VAL A 147 -3.31 18.79 2.65
CA VAL A 147 -2.26 17.77 2.57
C VAL A 147 -2.27 16.87 3.81
N ALA A 148 -2.37 17.47 5.01
CA ALA A 148 -2.49 16.73 6.27
C ALA A 148 -3.68 15.78 6.25
N ARG A 149 -4.84 16.27 5.81
CA ARG A 149 -6.06 15.46 5.72
C ARG A 149 -5.91 14.30 4.72
N ASP A 150 -5.32 14.57 3.56
CA ASP A 150 -5.14 13.57 2.52
C ASP A 150 -4.14 12.49 2.97
N LEU A 151 -3.06 12.84 3.71
CA LEU A 151 -2.12 11.90 4.34
C LEU A 151 -2.79 11.06 5.43
N GLY A 152 -3.60 11.66 6.29
CA GLY A 152 -4.38 10.93 7.29
C GLY A 152 -5.37 9.94 6.67
N ALA A 153 -5.98 10.30 5.53
CA ALA A 153 -6.90 9.41 4.80
C ALA A 153 -6.21 8.16 4.26
N VAL A 154 -4.94 8.25 3.84
CA VAL A 154 -4.15 7.07 3.45
C VAL A 154 -3.62 6.30 4.66
N GLY A 155 -3.68 6.88 5.84
CA GLY A 155 -3.39 6.20 7.10
C GLY A 155 -2.01 6.50 7.69
N VAL A 156 -1.33 7.55 7.24
CA VAL A 156 -0.10 8.03 7.88
C VAL A 156 -0.41 8.55 9.28
N GLU A 157 0.45 8.26 10.24
CA GLU A 157 0.29 8.71 11.62
C GLU A 157 0.41 10.24 11.75
N ARG A 158 -0.29 10.80 12.74
CA ARG A 158 -0.31 12.25 12.95
C ARG A 158 1.07 12.83 13.22
N SER A 159 1.87 12.17 14.04
CA SER A 159 3.25 12.55 14.33
C SER A 159 4.13 12.65 13.08
N VAL A 160 4.00 11.66 12.18
CA VAL A 160 4.72 11.61 10.91
C VAL A 160 4.23 12.71 9.95
N ILE A 161 2.93 12.96 9.93
CA ILE A 161 2.34 14.07 9.14
C ILE A 161 2.91 15.40 9.62
N ASP A 162 2.93 15.65 10.92
CA ASP A 162 3.42 16.92 11.49
C ASP A 162 4.92 17.10 11.20
N GLN A 163 5.72 16.04 11.27
CA GLN A 163 7.14 16.08 10.87
C GLN A 163 7.32 16.41 9.38
N ALA A 164 6.52 15.80 8.51
CA ALA A 164 6.60 16.07 7.08
C ALA A 164 6.15 17.50 6.73
N LEU A 165 5.12 18.01 7.40
CA LEU A 165 4.64 19.39 7.20
C LEU A 165 5.61 20.43 7.75
N ALA A 166 6.37 20.14 8.81
CA ALA A 166 7.41 21.03 9.33
C ALA A 166 8.53 21.29 8.29
N GLN A 167 8.69 20.40 7.31
CA GLN A 167 9.64 20.52 6.20
C GLN A 167 8.93 20.95 4.89
N TRP A 168 7.92 21.83 5.00
CA TRP A 168 7.23 22.36 3.83
C TRP A 168 8.21 23.06 2.88
N PRO A 169 8.16 22.78 1.55
CA PRO A 169 9.15 23.32 0.63
C PRO A 169 9.02 24.84 0.52
N GLU A 170 10.13 25.55 0.67
CA GLU A 170 10.19 27.03 0.55
C GLU A 170 9.72 27.52 -0.82
N SER A 171 10.04 26.77 -1.89
CA SER A 171 9.59 27.06 -3.25
C SER A 171 8.06 27.06 -3.42
N ALA A 172 7.33 26.54 -2.42
CA ALA A 172 5.88 26.46 -2.39
C ALA A 172 5.30 27.07 -1.11
N ALA A 173 5.96 28.12 -0.55
CA ALA A 173 5.53 28.75 0.69
C ALA A 173 4.01 29.02 0.71
N PRO A 174 3.30 28.59 1.75
CA PRO A 174 1.84 28.64 1.79
C PRO A 174 1.27 30.05 1.59
N GLU A 175 1.96 31.07 2.13
CA GLU A 175 1.58 32.49 2.02
C GLU A 175 1.61 32.96 0.58
N VAL A 176 2.71 32.66 -0.12
CA VAL A 176 2.92 33.04 -1.54
C VAL A 176 1.89 32.35 -2.42
N GLN A 177 1.67 31.07 -2.21
CA GLN A 177 0.71 30.30 -3.00
C GLN A 177 -0.74 30.74 -2.74
N ALA A 178 -1.10 30.96 -1.46
CA ALA A 178 -2.43 31.44 -1.11
C ALA A 178 -2.72 32.78 -1.76
N LEU A 179 -1.76 33.71 -1.75
CA LEU A 179 -1.88 35.02 -2.38
C LEU A 179 -2.07 34.91 -3.90
N ALA A 180 -1.23 34.13 -4.57
CA ALA A 180 -1.35 33.92 -6.01
C ALA A 180 -2.72 33.34 -6.41
N LEU A 181 -3.20 32.35 -5.64
CA LEU A 181 -4.52 31.74 -5.83
C LEU A 181 -5.67 32.72 -5.52
N ALA A 182 -5.52 33.55 -4.48
CA ALA A 182 -6.49 34.57 -4.12
C ALA A 182 -6.61 35.64 -5.23
N ARG A 183 -5.50 36.16 -5.70
CA ARG A 183 -5.46 37.14 -6.82
C ARG A 183 -6.12 36.60 -8.09
N LYS A 184 -5.74 35.37 -8.48
CA LYS A 184 -6.36 34.68 -9.64
C LYS A 184 -7.87 34.54 -9.47
N ARG A 185 -8.34 34.11 -8.30
CA ARG A 185 -9.77 33.91 -8.04
C ARG A 185 -10.55 35.22 -7.90
N ALA A 186 -9.97 36.21 -7.27
CA ALA A 186 -10.57 37.54 -7.15
C ALA A 186 -10.78 38.21 -8.53
N GLY A 187 -9.80 38.11 -9.43
CA GLY A 187 -9.91 38.59 -10.81
C GLY A 187 -11.00 37.89 -11.63
N GLN A 188 -11.32 36.62 -11.34
CA GLN A 188 -12.44 35.91 -11.98
C GLN A 188 -13.82 36.32 -11.44
N LEU A 189 -13.87 37.14 -10.42
CA LEU A 189 -15.08 37.59 -9.71
C LEU A 189 -15.18 39.11 -9.65
N CYS A 190 -14.62 39.83 -10.63
CA CYS A 190 -14.60 41.31 -10.66
C CYS A 190 -16.01 41.91 -10.60
N ASP A 191 -16.98 41.29 -11.28
CA ASP A 191 -18.36 41.76 -11.38
C ASP A 191 -19.23 41.40 -10.17
N VAL A 192 -18.63 40.75 -9.13
CA VAL A 192 -19.35 40.32 -7.92
C VAL A 192 -19.13 41.36 -6.81
N GLU A 193 -20.20 41.65 -6.06
CA GLU A 193 -20.15 42.53 -4.89
C GLU A 193 -19.00 42.17 -3.98
N ARG A 194 -18.29 43.17 -3.40
CA ARG A 194 -17.02 43.00 -2.65
C ARG A 194 -17.11 42.01 -1.51
N GLN A 195 -18.19 42.04 -0.71
CA GLN A 195 -18.31 41.10 0.41
C GLN A 195 -18.55 39.65 -0.05
N VAL A 196 -19.38 39.49 -1.09
CA VAL A 196 -19.65 38.17 -1.68
C VAL A 196 -18.38 37.61 -2.34
N ARG A 197 -17.63 38.45 -3.05
CA ARG A 197 -16.33 38.11 -3.63
C ARG A 197 -15.35 37.64 -2.56
N ARG A 198 -15.19 38.41 -1.48
CA ARG A 198 -14.34 38.04 -0.35
C ARG A 198 -14.70 36.66 0.21
N ARG A 199 -15.96 36.41 0.49
CA ARG A 199 -16.46 35.11 0.99
C ARG A 199 -16.17 33.96 0.02
N ARG A 200 -16.36 34.18 -1.28
CA ARG A 200 -16.10 33.16 -2.33
C ARG A 200 -14.61 32.85 -2.47
N VAL A 201 -13.73 33.83 -2.36
CA VAL A 201 -12.27 33.62 -2.41
C VAL A 201 -11.79 32.88 -1.16
N LEU A 202 -12.25 33.25 0.04
CA LEU A 202 -11.94 32.51 1.29
C LEU A 202 -12.39 31.05 1.21
N ALA A 203 -13.61 30.79 0.75
CA ALA A 203 -14.11 29.42 0.58
C ALA A 203 -13.31 28.63 -0.46
N TYR A 204 -12.82 29.27 -1.51
CA TYR A 204 -11.95 28.64 -2.49
C TYR A 204 -10.59 28.24 -1.88
N LEU A 205 -9.94 29.15 -1.13
CA LEU A 205 -8.69 28.86 -0.44
C LEU A 205 -8.85 27.75 0.59
N ALA A 206 -9.93 27.78 1.38
CA ALA A 206 -10.24 26.73 2.37
C ALA A 206 -10.37 25.35 1.74
N ARG A 207 -11.06 25.22 0.59
CA ARG A 207 -11.14 23.94 -0.14
C ARG A 207 -9.78 23.47 -0.64
N ARG A 208 -8.85 24.39 -0.90
CA ARG A 208 -7.47 24.08 -1.28
C ARG A 208 -6.59 23.74 -0.08
N GLY A 209 -7.05 24.02 1.15
CA GLY A 209 -6.33 23.75 2.40
C GLY A 209 -5.51 24.91 2.92
N PHE A 210 -5.79 26.12 2.45
CA PHE A 210 -5.28 27.36 3.04
C PHE A 210 -6.35 27.93 3.95
N THR A 211 -6.05 28.07 5.25
CA THR A 211 -6.99 28.49 6.29
C THR A 211 -6.34 29.49 7.25
N GLY A 212 -7.10 30.01 8.22
CA GLY A 212 -6.58 30.87 9.28
C GLY A 212 -5.98 32.17 8.77
N SER A 213 -4.92 32.62 9.42
CA SER A 213 -4.23 33.90 9.12
C SER A 213 -3.71 33.96 7.69
N THR A 214 -3.15 32.87 7.17
CA THR A 214 -2.65 32.78 5.79
C THR A 214 -3.73 33.10 4.75
N ALA A 215 -4.92 32.51 4.88
CA ALA A 215 -6.02 32.75 3.94
C ALA A 215 -6.58 34.16 4.08
N ILE A 216 -6.71 34.66 5.32
CA ILE A 216 -7.23 36.03 5.60
C ILE A 216 -6.27 37.07 5.03
N ALA A 217 -4.97 36.95 5.28
CA ALA A 217 -3.95 37.87 4.76
C ALA A 217 -3.93 37.85 3.23
N ALA A 218 -3.93 36.65 2.62
CA ALA A 218 -3.95 36.50 1.16
C ALA A 218 -5.17 37.16 0.51
N VAL A 219 -6.36 37.02 1.11
CA VAL A 219 -7.59 37.66 0.59
C VAL A 219 -7.56 39.17 0.79
N ARG A 220 -7.12 39.66 1.94
CA ARG A 220 -6.98 41.09 2.19
C ARG A 220 -6.06 41.74 1.16
N GLU A 221 -4.89 41.19 0.95
CA GLU A 221 -3.92 41.69 -0.02
C GLU A 221 -4.42 41.59 -1.48
N ALA A 222 -5.03 40.46 -1.85
CA ALA A 222 -5.57 40.25 -3.20
C ALA A 222 -6.74 41.19 -3.57
N MET A 223 -7.40 41.80 -2.59
CA MET A 223 -8.56 42.65 -2.78
C MET A 223 -8.26 44.15 -2.51
N GLY A 224 -6.99 44.51 -2.30
CA GLY A 224 -6.56 45.90 -2.15
C GLY A 224 -6.89 46.50 -0.78
N GLY A 225 -6.65 45.77 0.30
CA GLY A 225 -6.82 46.24 1.66
C GLY A 225 -8.27 46.22 2.15
#